data_40d9f9de017ecded5effe10249e3c720
#
_entry.id   40d9f9de017ecded5effe10249e3c720
#
_cell.length_a   1.000
_cell.length_b   1.000
_cell.length_c   1.000
_cell.angle_alpha   90.00
_cell.angle_beta   90.00
_cell.angle_gamma   90.00
#
_symmetry.space_group_name_H-M   'P 1'
#
loop_
_entity.id
_entity.type
_entity.pdbx_description
1 polymer ?
#
loop_
_entity_poly.entity_id
_entity_poly.type
_entity_poly.pdbx_seq_one_letter_code
_entity_poly.pdbx_strand_id
1 'polypeptide(L)'
;MAEDISRRSFIKGASLGVAAGYFATAGLSSTAFYKQVMPAEKLDQTDIGQIKGLKMKVVSETSWFDNSVLLNDMKKAGGLLVNQYIIPWTEQGLAQGFNGSNSGGFATYIEAELLDGSIKRILLDTGWNPKWMEKRMTEEGVTEKIAKKQIDYWVISHEHFDHYWGVEAVLKHNPAQDIIVPKGFYTEGFDLLKGKAFPKAGLKNDYPHKGKVTVNDSSKVNKLFPGAALMTFDVPIICRVFGEQAFVFNVKDKGIVLVTGCCHMGIITYMETIRKKIKGGEKVYAVQGGLHISPFEDWDPQYDDLVLALNKYGVQHIGANHCTGFIAVEKMIAAKLPIVRGTMKNRTKRDIYLGNGDTMTV
;
A
#
# COMPACT_ATOMS: atom_id res chain seq x y z
N MET A 1 -3.30 -28.98 10.37
CA MET A 1 -4.26 -29.41 9.34
C MET A 1 -4.78 -28.12 8.71
N ALA A 2 -4.35 -27.81 7.49
CA ALA A 2 -4.87 -26.68 6.73
C ALA A 2 -6.16 -27.14 6.07
N GLU A 3 -7.27 -26.50 6.39
CA GLU A 3 -8.52 -26.73 5.66
C GLU A 3 -8.38 -26.21 4.24
N ASP A 4 -8.54 -27.13 3.32
CA ASP A 4 -8.50 -26.90 1.88
C ASP A 4 -9.71 -26.06 1.48
N ILE A 5 -9.51 -24.75 1.23
CA ILE A 5 -10.57 -23.89 0.69
C ILE A 5 -10.79 -24.33 -0.75
N SER A 6 -11.81 -25.16 -0.96
CA SER A 6 -12.11 -25.76 -2.24
C SER A 6 -12.41 -24.68 -3.30
N ARG A 7 -11.96 -24.92 -4.55
CA ARG A 7 -12.31 -24.11 -5.74
C ARG A 7 -13.81 -23.80 -5.85
N ARG A 8 -14.68 -24.64 -5.26
CA ARG A 8 -16.13 -24.43 -5.22
C ARG A 8 -16.56 -23.26 -4.33
N SER A 9 -15.83 -22.96 -3.23
CA SER A 9 -16.13 -21.80 -2.37
C SER A 9 -15.73 -20.48 -3.05
N PHE A 10 -14.63 -20.49 -3.81
CA PHE A 10 -14.20 -19.35 -4.60
C PHE A 10 -15.17 -19.04 -5.75
N ILE A 11 -15.63 -20.08 -6.47
CA ILE A 11 -16.59 -19.92 -7.56
C ILE A 11 -17.96 -19.46 -7.05
N LYS A 12 -18.41 -19.89 -5.86
CA LYS A 12 -19.66 -19.39 -5.26
C LYS A 12 -19.56 -17.92 -4.85
N GLY A 13 -18.41 -17.46 -4.37
CA GLY A 13 -18.17 -16.04 -4.09
C GLY A 13 -18.14 -15.18 -5.38
N ALA A 14 -17.50 -15.68 -6.43
CA ALA A 14 -17.43 -15.01 -7.73
C ALA A 14 -18.79 -14.96 -8.44
N SER A 15 -19.58 -16.04 -8.35
CA SER A 15 -20.92 -16.09 -8.98
C SER A 15 -21.94 -15.12 -8.33
N LEU A 16 -21.79 -14.82 -7.05
CA LEU A 16 -22.60 -13.79 -6.38
C LEU A 16 -22.23 -12.36 -6.83
N GLY A 17 -20.95 -12.11 -7.13
CA GLY A 17 -20.49 -10.83 -7.71
C GLY A 17 -21.03 -10.61 -9.13
N VAL A 18 -21.05 -11.63 -9.97
CA VAL A 18 -21.58 -11.58 -11.34
C VAL A 18 -23.10 -11.40 -11.34
N ALA A 19 -23.83 -12.08 -10.43
CA ALA A 19 -25.26 -11.88 -10.30
C ALA A 19 -25.63 -10.45 -9.90
N ALA A 20 -24.87 -9.80 -9.00
CA ALA A 20 -25.09 -8.41 -8.63
C ALA A 20 -24.89 -7.44 -9.81
N GLY A 21 -23.95 -7.72 -10.73
CA GLY A 21 -23.73 -6.95 -11.95
C GLY A 21 -24.89 -7.07 -12.97
N TYR A 22 -25.45 -8.28 -13.13
CA TYR A 22 -26.52 -8.54 -14.09
C TYR A 22 -27.86 -7.87 -13.72
N PHE A 23 -28.16 -7.72 -12.41
CA PHE A 23 -29.40 -7.08 -11.94
C PHE A 23 -29.33 -5.55 -11.92
N ALA A 24 -28.13 -4.95 -11.97
CA ALA A 24 -27.97 -3.49 -12.09
C ALA A 24 -28.50 -2.95 -13.43
N THR A 25 -28.55 -3.77 -14.49
CA THR A 25 -29.11 -3.41 -15.80
C THR A 25 -30.65 -3.44 -15.83
N ALA A 26 -31.29 -4.01 -14.81
CA ALA A 26 -32.75 -4.13 -14.72
C ALA A 26 -33.43 -2.98 -13.94
N GLY A 27 -32.74 -1.88 -13.68
CA GLY A 27 -33.35 -0.65 -13.11
C GLY A 27 -33.65 -0.71 -11.61
N LEU A 28 -33.24 -1.76 -10.90
CA LEU A 28 -33.31 -1.81 -9.44
C LEU A 28 -32.09 -1.12 -8.84
N SER A 29 -32.27 -0.11 -8.01
CA SER A 29 -31.16 0.53 -7.33
C SER A 29 -30.39 -0.53 -6.52
N SER A 30 -29.06 -0.56 -6.70
CA SER A 30 -28.17 -1.53 -6.03
C SER A 30 -28.34 -1.55 -4.51
N THR A 31 -28.74 -0.44 -3.92
CA THR A 31 -29.05 -0.27 -2.50
C THR A 31 -30.34 -0.98 -2.07
N ALA A 32 -31.38 -1.01 -2.92
CA ALA A 32 -32.63 -1.71 -2.61
C ALA A 32 -32.44 -3.22 -2.71
N PHE A 33 -31.71 -3.71 -3.73
CA PHE A 33 -31.40 -5.12 -3.89
C PHE A 33 -30.51 -5.63 -2.75
N TYR A 34 -29.48 -4.86 -2.34
CA TYR A 34 -28.60 -5.22 -1.23
C TYR A 34 -29.36 -5.34 0.09
N LYS A 35 -30.31 -4.44 0.35
CA LYS A 35 -31.17 -4.50 1.56
C LYS A 35 -32.15 -5.68 1.55
N GLN A 36 -32.56 -6.14 0.39
CA GLN A 36 -33.62 -7.16 0.26
C GLN A 36 -33.08 -8.59 0.24
N VAL A 37 -31.81 -8.79 -0.24
CA VAL A 37 -31.22 -10.12 -0.44
C VAL A 37 -30.22 -10.50 0.65
N MET A 38 -29.60 -9.50 1.27
CA MET A 38 -28.67 -9.72 2.38
C MET A 38 -29.35 -9.30 3.69
N PRO A 39 -29.76 -10.26 4.54
CA PRO A 39 -30.15 -9.91 5.90
C PRO A 39 -29.02 -9.06 6.51
N ALA A 40 -29.38 -8.05 7.28
CA ALA A 40 -28.40 -7.23 7.98
C ALA A 40 -27.59 -8.16 8.91
N GLU A 41 -26.49 -8.66 8.38
CA GLU A 41 -25.53 -9.44 9.14
C GLU A 41 -25.06 -8.51 10.26
N LYS A 42 -25.25 -8.93 11.51
CA LYS A 42 -24.75 -8.17 12.65
C LYS A 42 -23.23 -8.21 12.57
N LEU A 43 -22.67 -7.20 11.93
CA LEU A 43 -21.22 -7.13 11.70
C LEU A 43 -20.55 -6.87 13.06
N ASP A 44 -19.66 -7.78 13.44
CA ASP A 44 -18.80 -7.58 14.63
C ASP A 44 -17.68 -6.58 14.26
N GLN A 45 -18.05 -5.30 14.24
CA GLN A 45 -17.16 -4.22 13.87
C GLN A 45 -16.29 -3.79 15.03
N THR A 46 -15.00 -3.65 14.77
CA THR A 46 -14.03 -3.13 15.73
C THR A 46 -14.10 -1.60 15.77
N ASP A 47 -14.31 -1.05 16.97
CA ASP A 47 -14.12 0.37 17.23
C ASP A 47 -12.62 0.65 17.38
N ILE A 48 -12.05 1.41 16.44
CA ILE A 48 -10.64 1.81 16.49
C ILE A 48 -10.43 3.17 17.16
N GLY A 49 -11.50 3.86 17.59
CA GLY A 49 -11.44 5.24 18.10
C GLY A 49 -11.33 6.27 16.98
N GLN A 50 -10.88 7.48 17.32
CA GLN A 50 -10.75 8.59 16.36
C GLN A 50 -9.46 9.38 16.58
N ILE A 51 -8.96 10.01 15.51
CA ILE A 51 -7.94 11.07 15.51
C ILE A 51 -8.57 12.39 15.11
N LYS A 52 -7.90 13.50 15.39
CA LYS A 52 -8.34 14.86 15.05
C LYS A 52 -8.05 15.21 13.60
N GLY A 53 -6.86 14.84 13.09
CA GLY A 53 -6.43 15.16 11.75
C GLY A 53 -5.32 14.24 11.26
N LEU A 54 -5.10 14.22 9.95
CA LEU A 54 -4.13 13.37 9.30
C LEU A 54 -3.39 14.14 8.21
N LYS A 55 -2.06 14.06 8.23
CA LYS A 55 -1.20 14.63 7.21
C LYS A 55 -0.32 13.52 6.63
N MET A 56 -0.42 13.29 5.34
CA MET A 56 0.27 12.23 4.59
C MET A 56 1.17 12.87 3.56
N LYS A 57 2.49 12.78 3.77
CA LYS A 57 3.51 13.30 2.87
C LYS A 57 4.12 12.15 2.08
N VAL A 58 4.04 12.21 0.77
CA VAL A 58 4.69 11.26 -0.12
C VAL A 58 6.20 11.54 -0.13
N VAL A 59 6.97 10.66 0.47
CA VAL A 59 8.44 10.74 0.48
C VAL A 59 8.98 10.31 -0.88
N SER A 60 8.48 9.17 -1.38
CA SER A 60 8.80 8.65 -2.71
C SER A 60 7.62 7.83 -3.23
N GLU A 61 7.26 8.04 -4.50
CA GLU A 61 6.26 7.24 -5.23
C GLU A 61 6.83 6.65 -6.52
N THR A 62 8.02 6.99 -6.85
CA THR A 62 8.59 6.82 -8.18
C THR A 62 8.89 5.37 -8.47
N SER A 63 8.37 4.87 -9.57
CA SER A 63 8.80 3.61 -10.19
C SER A 63 9.65 3.95 -11.40
N TRP A 64 10.96 3.88 -11.26
CA TRP A 64 11.92 4.29 -12.28
C TRP A 64 12.63 3.10 -12.91
N PHE A 65 12.00 2.00 -13.01
CA PHE A 65 12.48 0.90 -13.83
C PHE A 65 11.59 0.78 -15.07
N ASP A 66 12.20 0.37 -16.13
CA ASP A 66 11.46 -0.03 -17.32
C ASP A 66 10.74 -1.35 -17.02
N ASN A 67 9.41 -1.31 -17.05
CA ASN A 67 8.58 -2.48 -16.75
C ASN A 67 8.89 -3.66 -17.69
N SER A 68 9.27 -3.39 -18.94
CA SER A 68 9.63 -4.44 -19.88
C SER A 68 10.91 -5.16 -19.47
N VAL A 69 11.90 -4.42 -18.95
CA VAL A 69 13.14 -4.98 -18.41
C VAL A 69 12.86 -5.76 -17.12
N LEU A 70 12.04 -5.22 -16.23
CA LEU A 70 11.62 -5.91 -15.01
C LEU A 70 10.97 -7.27 -15.32
N LEU A 71 9.98 -7.29 -16.19
CA LEU A 71 9.28 -8.51 -16.57
C LEU A 71 10.20 -9.50 -17.29
N ASN A 72 11.14 -9.02 -18.10
CA ASN A 72 12.13 -9.85 -18.78
C ASN A 72 13.11 -10.48 -17.78
N ASP A 73 13.60 -9.75 -16.80
CA ASP A 73 14.47 -10.28 -15.73
C ASP A 73 13.76 -11.37 -14.93
N MET A 74 12.49 -11.15 -14.56
CA MET A 74 11.67 -12.14 -13.88
C MET A 74 11.45 -13.38 -14.74
N LYS A 75 11.15 -13.21 -16.04
CA LYS A 75 10.97 -14.32 -17.00
C LYS A 75 12.23 -15.15 -17.13
N LYS A 76 13.39 -14.51 -17.30
CA LYS A 76 14.70 -15.20 -17.40
C LYS A 76 15.04 -15.94 -16.10
N ALA A 77 14.63 -15.44 -14.95
CA ALA A 77 14.87 -16.08 -13.68
C ALA A 77 13.92 -17.26 -13.37
N GLY A 78 12.86 -17.45 -14.18
CA GLY A 78 11.93 -18.58 -14.04
C GLY A 78 10.44 -18.19 -13.93
N GLY A 79 10.10 -16.91 -14.12
CA GLY A 79 8.73 -16.40 -14.17
C GLY A 79 8.32 -15.52 -13.00
N LEU A 80 7.03 -15.17 -12.95
CA LEU A 80 6.49 -14.18 -12.01
C LEU A 80 6.57 -14.59 -10.54
N LEU A 81 6.66 -15.89 -10.24
CA LEU A 81 6.69 -16.42 -8.88
C LEU A 81 8.10 -16.75 -8.38
N VAL A 82 9.12 -16.30 -9.08
CA VAL A 82 10.52 -16.46 -8.63
C VAL A 82 10.79 -15.55 -7.46
N ASN A 83 11.50 -16.07 -6.46
CA ASN A 83 11.93 -15.30 -5.30
C ASN A 83 12.80 -14.10 -5.73
N GLN A 84 12.39 -12.89 -5.37
CA GLN A 84 13.08 -11.65 -5.74
C GLN A 84 14.55 -11.60 -5.30
N TYR A 85 14.94 -12.24 -4.20
CA TYR A 85 16.30 -12.26 -3.67
C TYR A 85 17.29 -13.10 -4.46
N ILE A 86 16.80 -13.85 -5.48
CA ILE A 86 17.66 -14.63 -6.39
C ILE A 86 17.60 -14.18 -7.84
N ILE A 87 16.80 -13.16 -8.16
CA ILE A 87 16.73 -12.59 -9.51
C ILE A 87 17.99 -11.74 -9.76
N PRO A 88 18.74 -11.99 -10.81
CA PRO A 88 19.85 -11.13 -11.22
C PRO A 88 19.30 -9.91 -11.96
N TRP A 89 18.87 -8.90 -11.20
CA TRP A 89 18.32 -7.66 -11.74
C TRP A 89 19.35 -6.94 -12.62
N THR A 90 18.95 -6.53 -13.83
CA THR A 90 19.82 -5.86 -14.79
C THR A 90 19.94 -4.35 -14.53
N GLU A 91 20.51 -3.59 -15.49
CA GLU A 91 20.83 -2.15 -15.33
C GLU A 91 19.65 -1.26 -14.96
N GLN A 92 18.51 -1.51 -15.50
CA GLN A 92 17.28 -0.81 -15.13
C GLN A 92 16.81 -1.26 -13.75
N GLY A 93 17.34 -2.40 -13.35
CA GLY A 93 17.01 -3.05 -12.13
C GLY A 93 17.77 -2.48 -10.94
N LEU A 94 17.69 -3.22 -9.90
CA LEU A 94 17.93 -2.80 -8.53
C LEU A 94 19.40 -2.92 -8.14
N ALA A 95 20.19 -3.71 -8.92
CA ALA A 95 21.58 -4.04 -8.59
C ALA A 95 22.57 -2.89 -8.82
N GLN A 96 22.24 -1.93 -9.64
CA GLN A 96 23.18 -0.90 -10.11
C GLN A 96 23.37 0.30 -9.15
N GLY A 97 22.70 0.31 -8.02
CA GLY A 97 22.72 1.46 -7.13
C GLY A 97 22.06 2.70 -7.74
N PHE A 98 22.17 3.83 -7.05
CA PHE A 98 21.54 5.07 -7.49
C PHE A 98 22.38 5.77 -8.58
N ASN A 99 21.82 5.92 -9.77
CA ASN A 99 22.41 6.69 -10.86
C ASN A 99 21.49 7.79 -11.42
N GLY A 100 20.37 8.04 -10.76
CA GLY A 100 19.41 9.05 -11.17
C GLY A 100 18.36 8.57 -12.18
N SER A 101 18.61 7.50 -12.93
CA SER A 101 17.62 6.88 -13.83
C SER A 101 16.92 5.69 -13.18
N ASN A 102 17.54 5.06 -12.21
CA ASN A 102 17.03 3.87 -11.50
C ASN A 102 16.61 4.17 -10.05
N SER A 103 16.26 5.41 -9.75
CA SER A 103 15.70 5.80 -8.45
C SER A 103 14.24 5.39 -8.37
N GLY A 104 13.82 4.81 -7.26
CA GLY A 104 12.44 4.41 -7.16
C GLY A 104 12.04 3.80 -5.82
N GLY A 105 10.81 3.39 -5.78
CA GLY A 105 10.17 2.81 -4.65
C GLY A 105 9.21 3.75 -3.95
N PHE A 106 8.46 3.19 -3.04
CA PHE A 106 7.37 3.87 -2.33
C PHE A 106 7.72 4.10 -0.86
N ALA A 107 7.42 5.28 -0.37
CA ALA A 107 7.34 5.58 1.06
C ALA A 107 6.46 6.78 1.32
N THR A 108 5.67 6.71 2.39
CA THR A 108 4.84 7.83 2.88
C THR A 108 5.16 8.11 4.34
N TYR A 109 5.41 9.38 4.67
CA TYR A 109 5.51 9.86 6.05
C TYR A 109 4.16 10.42 6.49
N ILE A 110 3.69 9.98 7.67
CA ILE A 110 2.35 10.30 8.16
C ILE A 110 2.44 10.94 9.54
N GLU A 111 1.72 12.04 9.74
CA GLU A 111 1.47 12.64 11.05
C GLU A 111 -0.02 12.52 11.36
N ALA A 112 -0.35 11.80 12.44
CA ALA A 112 -1.70 11.66 12.95
C ALA A 112 -1.84 12.51 14.23
N GLU A 113 -2.65 13.56 14.17
CA GLU A 113 -2.97 14.39 15.33
C GLU A 113 -4.08 13.71 16.15
N LEU A 114 -3.78 13.35 17.39
CA LEU A 114 -4.74 12.75 18.30
C LEU A 114 -5.72 13.79 18.84
N LEU A 115 -6.80 13.35 19.48
CA LEU A 115 -7.82 14.24 20.06
C LEU A 115 -7.29 15.13 21.19
N ASP A 116 -6.20 14.72 21.85
CA ASP A 116 -5.51 15.49 22.89
C ASP A 116 -4.46 16.46 22.32
N GLY A 117 -4.30 16.54 21.00
CA GLY A 117 -3.34 17.39 20.32
C GLY A 117 -1.94 16.78 20.16
N SER A 118 -1.66 15.62 20.74
CA SER A 118 -0.40 14.91 20.52
C SER A 118 -0.31 14.36 19.09
N ILE A 119 0.92 14.16 18.59
CA ILE A 119 1.15 13.70 17.21
C ILE A 119 1.84 12.34 17.22
N LYS A 120 1.25 11.39 16.52
CA LYS A 120 1.91 10.12 16.17
C LYS A 120 2.55 10.22 14.79
N ARG A 121 3.83 9.87 14.72
CA ARG A 121 4.62 9.91 13.49
C ARG A 121 4.89 8.50 12.98
N ILE A 122 4.58 8.30 11.72
CA ILE A 122 4.59 6.99 11.08
C ILE A 122 5.42 7.08 9.80
N LEU A 123 6.24 6.09 9.54
CA LEU A 123 6.86 5.85 8.26
C LEU A 123 6.26 4.57 7.67
N LEU A 124 5.60 4.67 6.52
CA LEU A 124 5.11 3.55 5.73
C LEU A 124 6.08 3.32 4.58
N ASP A 125 6.67 2.14 4.52
CA ASP A 125 7.62 1.66 3.52
C ASP A 125 8.95 2.44 3.44
N THR A 126 9.91 1.91 2.67
CA THR A 126 11.26 2.45 2.53
C THR A 126 11.80 2.42 1.10
N GLY A 127 10.95 2.13 0.11
CA GLY A 127 11.39 2.01 -1.27
C GLY A 127 12.43 0.91 -1.49
N TRP A 128 13.22 1.00 -2.57
CA TRP A 128 14.21 -0.02 -2.88
C TRP A 128 15.66 0.47 -2.91
N ASN A 129 15.91 1.72 -3.33
CA ASN A 129 17.27 2.25 -3.41
C ASN A 129 17.63 3.07 -2.16
N PRO A 130 18.53 2.58 -1.27
CA PRO A 130 18.83 3.26 -0.02
C PRO A 130 19.33 4.70 -0.19
N LYS A 131 20.14 4.98 -1.23
CA LYS A 131 20.70 6.31 -1.49
C LYS A 131 19.61 7.30 -1.92
N TRP A 132 18.70 6.86 -2.80
CA TRP A 132 17.54 7.67 -3.18
C TRP A 132 16.64 7.92 -1.99
N MET A 133 16.33 6.88 -1.22
CA MET A 133 15.43 6.99 -0.07
C MET A 133 16.03 7.88 1.02
N GLU A 134 17.31 7.74 1.32
CA GLU A 134 18.01 8.63 2.27
C GLU A 134 17.96 10.10 1.81
N LYS A 135 18.23 10.36 0.52
CA LYS A 135 18.12 11.68 -0.07
C LYS A 135 16.70 12.25 0.10
N ARG A 136 15.69 11.50 -0.31
CA ARG A 136 14.29 11.96 -0.22
C ARG A 136 13.84 12.15 1.24
N MET A 137 14.14 11.22 2.13
CA MET A 137 13.83 11.34 3.55
C MET A 137 14.51 12.55 4.18
N THR A 138 15.74 12.89 3.76
CA THR A 138 16.47 14.06 4.25
C THR A 138 15.82 15.35 3.76
N GLU A 139 15.52 15.46 2.47
CA GLU A 139 14.85 16.61 1.87
C GLU A 139 13.47 16.87 2.50
N GLU A 140 12.76 15.83 2.93
CA GLU A 140 11.46 15.93 3.58
C GLU A 140 11.53 16.02 5.12
N GLY A 141 12.73 16.08 5.70
CA GLY A 141 12.96 16.19 7.15
C GLY A 141 12.63 14.91 7.93
N VAL A 142 12.49 13.77 7.26
CA VAL A 142 12.18 12.48 7.90
C VAL A 142 13.42 11.85 8.52
N THR A 143 14.59 11.96 7.87
CA THR A 143 15.87 11.45 8.39
C THR A 143 16.19 12.01 9.78
N GLU A 144 15.96 13.30 9.99
CA GLU A 144 16.17 13.93 11.31
C GLU A 144 15.25 13.32 12.37
N LYS A 145 14.00 13.05 12.03
CA LYS A 145 13.03 12.42 12.95
C LYS A 145 13.42 10.98 13.29
N ILE A 146 13.93 10.23 12.31
CA ILE A 146 14.46 8.87 12.55
C ILE A 146 15.65 8.93 13.52
N ALA A 147 16.64 9.80 13.26
CA ALA A 147 17.83 9.95 14.10
C ALA A 147 17.49 10.40 15.55
N LYS A 148 16.47 11.25 15.70
CA LYS A 148 15.96 11.68 17.01
C LYS A 148 14.99 10.71 17.67
N LYS A 149 14.77 9.52 17.08
CA LYS A 149 13.84 8.49 17.58
C LYS A 149 12.39 9.02 17.73
N GLN A 150 11.98 9.88 16.82
CA GLN A 150 10.65 10.50 16.80
C GLN A 150 9.66 9.79 15.88
N ILE A 151 10.03 8.66 15.28
CA ILE A 151 9.13 7.81 14.54
C ILE A 151 8.51 6.80 15.50
N ASP A 152 7.21 6.95 15.77
CA ASP A 152 6.46 6.06 16.66
C ASP A 152 6.24 4.68 16.04
N TYR A 153 6.01 4.64 14.72
CA TYR A 153 5.72 3.40 13.99
C TYR A 153 6.44 3.39 12.64
N TRP A 154 7.22 2.35 12.40
CA TRP A 154 7.75 2.04 11.08
C TRP A 154 7.06 0.77 10.59
N VAL A 155 6.33 0.88 9.49
CA VAL A 155 5.47 -0.17 8.95
C VAL A 155 5.87 -0.47 7.52
N ILE A 156 6.02 -1.74 7.19
CA ILE A 156 6.19 -2.21 5.82
C ILE A 156 4.85 -2.76 5.34
N SER A 157 4.35 -2.23 4.23
CA SER A 157 3.08 -2.67 3.64
C SER A 157 3.15 -4.12 3.16
N HIS A 158 4.23 -4.48 2.48
CA HIS A 158 4.52 -5.83 1.99
C HIS A 158 6.00 -5.96 1.59
N GLU A 159 6.45 -7.16 1.27
CA GLU A 159 7.88 -7.48 1.11
C GLU A 159 8.45 -7.18 -0.30
N HIS A 160 7.70 -6.61 -1.23
CA HIS A 160 8.28 -6.25 -2.53
C HIS A 160 9.50 -5.34 -2.38
N PHE A 161 10.46 -5.54 -3.28
CA PHE A 161 11.73 -4.82 -3.30
C PHE A 161 11.54 -3.30 -3.24
N ASP A 162 10.57 -2.76 -3.97
CA ASP A 162 10.30 -1.33 -4.10
C ASP A 162 9.52 -0.71 -2.92
N HIS A 163 9.23 -1.50 -1.88
CA HIS A 163 8.68 -1.07 -0.59
C HIS A 163 9.62 -1.33 0.57
N TYR A 164 10.51 -2.31 0.42
CA TYR A 164 11.24 -2.86 1.56
C TYR A 164 12.77 -2.76 1.46
N TRP A 165 13.37 -2.92 0.27
CA TRP A 165 14.83 -3.07 0.16
C TRP A 165 15.62 -1.81 0.52
N GLY A 166 14.97 -0.65 0.61
CA GLY A 166 15.57 0.59 1.07
C GLY A 166 15.72 0.72 2.59
N VAL A 167 15.54 -0.35 3.38
CA VAL A 167 15.60 -0.35 4.86
C VAL A 167 16.86 0.28 5.43
N GLU A 168 17.98 0.23 4.72
CA GLU A 168 19.23 0.85 5.10
C GLU A 168 19.10 2.36 5.31
N ALA A 169 18.23 3.04 4.55
CA ALA A 169 17.97 4.48 4.70
C ALA A 169 17.38 4.83 6.09
N VAL A 170 16.73 3.89 6.76
CA VAL A 170 16.25 4.03 8.14
C VAL A 170 17.29 3.54 9.14
N LEU A 171 17.82 2.33 8.91
CA LEU A 171 18.68 1.64 9.88
C LEU A 171 20.03 2.32 10.10
N LYS A 172 20.56 3.03 9.10
CA LYS A 172 21.75 3.85 9.21
C LYS A 172 21.63 4.93 10.30
N HIS A 173 20.43 5.48 10.47
CA HIS A 173 20.15 6.58 11.40
C HIS A 173 19.58 6.09 12.74
N ASN A 174 18.83 4.99 12.73
CA ASN A 174 18.31 4.36 13.94
C ASN A 174 18.21 2.84 13.76
N PRO A 175 19.26 2.07 14.01
CA PRO A 175 19.22 0.61 13.89
C PRO A 175 18.28 -0.07 14.90
N ALA A 176 17.87 0.64 15.95
CA ALA A 176 16.95 0.15 16.98
C ALA A 176 15.49 0.57 16.73
N GLN A 177 15.16 1.11 15.53
CA GLN A 177 13.78 1.46 15.19
C GLN A 177 12.92 0.19 15.12
N ASP A 178 11.86 0.11 15.93
CA ASP A 178 10.91 -1.00 15.86
C ASP A 178 10.19 -1.00 14.49
N ILE A 179 9.97 -2.21 13.95
CA ILE A 179 9.35 -2.42 12.64
C ILE A 179 8.14 -3.33 12.73
N ILE A 180 7.11 -3.02 11.98
CA ILE A 180 5.89 -3.83 11.84
C ILE A 180 5.80 -4.33 10.39
N VAL A 181 5.71 -5.65 10.22
CA VAL A 181 5.59 -6.31 8.92
C VAL A 181 4.33 -7.16 8.85
N PRO A 182 3.76 -7.44 7.67
CA PRO A 182 2.62 -8.34 7.54
C PRO A 182 3.04 -9.79 7.76
N LYS A 183 2.12 -10.64 8.17
CA LYS A 183 2.28 -12.08 8.13
C LYS A 183 2.60 -12.52 6.69
N GLY A 184 3.48 -13.50 6.57
CA GLY A 184 3.93 -14.02 5.27
C GLY A 184 5.25 -13.45 4.79
N PHE A 185 5.89 -12.56 5.57
CA PHE A 185 7.26 -12.13 5.33
C PHE A 185 8.19 -13.34 5.30
N TYR A 186 9.02 -13.46 4.27
CA TYR A 186 9.90 -14.61 4.10
C TYR A 186 11.16 -14.52 4.95
N THR A 187 11.84 -15.67 5.09
CA THR A 187 13.12 -15.75 5.81
C THR A 187 14.14 -14.77 5.26
N GLU A 188 14.20 -14.62 3.93
CA GLU A 188 15.13 -13.71 3.26
C GLU A 188 14.89 -12.25 3.65
N GLY A 189 13.65 -11.82 3.84
CA GLY A 189 13.35 -10.49 4.34
C GLY A 189 13.87 -10.27 5.76
N PHE A 190 13.65 -11.21 6.66
CA PHE A 190 14.23 -11.14 8.01
C PHE A 190 15.76 -11.22 8.00
N ASP A 191 16.35 -12.00 7.09
CA ASP A 191 17.80 -12.11 6.93
C ASP A 191 18.39 -10.78 6.43
N LEU A 192 17.71 -10.08 5.51
CA LEU A 192 18.12 -8.73 5.09
C LEU A 192 18.14 -7.75 6.26
N LEU A 193 17.13 -7.76 7.13
CA LEU A 193 17.13 -6.93 8.35
C LEU A 193 18.35 -7.23 9.22
N LYS A 194 18.76 -8.48 9.32
CA LYS A 194 19.94 -8.91 10.10
C LYS A 194 21.27 -8.58 9.43
N GLY A 195 21.27 -7.98 8.25
CA GLY A 195 22.47 -7.60 7.52
C GLY A 195 23.02 -8.68 6.58
N LYS A 196 22.25 -9.74 6.29
CA LYS A 196 22.65 -10.73 5.30
C LYS A 196 22.60 -10.12 3.89
N ALA A 197 23.68 -10.34 3.14
CA ALA A 197 23.73 -9.94 1.74
C ALA A 197 23.10 -10.99 0.82
N PHE A 198 22.51 -10.49 -0.29
CA PHE A 198 22.00 -11.29 -1.40
C PHE A 198 22.70 -10.88 -2.69
N PRO A 199 23.97 -11.39 -2.92
CA PRO A 199 24.81 -10.90 -4.02
C PRO A 199 24.19 -11.09 -5.39
N LYS A 200 23.40 -12.15 -5.59
CA LYS A 200 22.71 -12.41 -6.86
C LYS A 200 21.70 -11.32 -7.22
N ALA A 201 21.02 -10.78 -6.24
CA ALA A 201 20.10 -9.66 -6.39
C ALA A 201 20.78 -8.29 -6.28
N GLY A 202 22.09 -8.24 -6.03
CA GLY A 202 22.83 -7.00 -5.80
C GLY A 202 22.44 -6.28 -4.48
N LEU A 203 21.90 -7.00 -3.52
CA LEU A 203 21.29 -6.44 -2.31
C LEU A 203 22.13 -6.73 -1.07
N LYS A 204 22.30 -5.70 -0.23
CA LYS A 204 22.90 -5.80 1.10
C LYS A 204 22.28 -4.78 2.05
N ASN A 205 22.46 -4.99 3.33
CA ASN A 205 22.18 -4.04 4.40
C ASN A 205 23.37 -3.99 5.35
N ASP A 206 24.10 -2.88 5.33
CA ASP A 206 25.31 -2.70 6.14
C ASP A 206 24.97 -2.26 7.59
N TYR A 207 23.70 -2.04 7.92
CA TYR A 207 23.22 -1.60 9.23
C TYR A 207 22.21 -2.60 9.82
N PRO A 208 22.66 -3.70 10.45
CA PRO A 208 21.77 -4.71 11.01
C PRO A 208 20.74 -4.12 11.98
N HIS A 209 19.48 -4.52 11.80
CA HIS A 209 18.38 -4.13 12.67
C HIS A 209 18.55 -4.68 14.10
N LYS A 210 18.33 -3.84 15.11
CA LYS A 210 18.45 -4.14 16.53
C LYS A 210 17.16 -3.92 17.33
N GLY A 211 16.12 -3.40 16.68
CA GLY A 211 14.82 -3.15 17.29
C GLY A 211 13.94 -4.40 17.32
N LYS A 212 12.71 -4.22 17.76
CA LYS A 212 11.68 -5.26 17.75
C LYS A 212 11.09 -5.40 16.34
N VAL A 213 10.86 -6.64 15.90
CA VAL A 213 10.05 -6.96 14.74
C VAL A 213 8.69 -7.46 15.21
N THR A 214 7.61 -6.80 14.78
CA THR A 214 6.24 -7.25 15.04
C THR A 214 5.65 -7.74 13.73
N VAL A 215 5.08 -8.96 13.74
CA VAL A 215 4.41 -9.57 12.60
C VAL A 215 2.90 -9.48 12.82
N ASN A 216 2.19 -8.77 11.96
CA ASN A 216 0.75 -8.61 12.06
C ASN A 216 0.00 -9.81 11.47
N ASP A 217 -1.11 -10.16 12.13
CA ASP A 217 -2.00 -11.24 11.72
C ASP A 217 -3.14 -10.69 10.84
N SER A 218 -3.49 -11.43 9.78
CA SER A 218 -4.61 -11.16 8.89
C SER A 218 -5.99 -11.48 9.48
N SER A 219 -6.04 -12.28 10.54
CA SER A 219 -7.30 -12.73 11.16
C SER A 219 -8.04 -11.59 11.89
N LYS A 220 -7.38 -10.49 12.22
CA LYS A 220 -7.91 -9.42 13.05
C LYS A 220 -7.56 -8.02 12.54
N VAL A 221 -8.26 -7.02 13.09
CA VAL A 221 -7.87 -5.60 12.98
C VAL A 221 -6.76 -5.32 13.98
N ASN A 222 -5.57 -4.97 13.49
CA ASN A 222 -4.40 -4.71 14.33
C ASN A 222 -4.38 -3.25 14.77
N LYS A 223 -4.99 -2.93 15.92
CA LYS A 223 -5.00 -1.58 16.46
C LYS A 223 -3.60 -1.13 16.86
N LEU A 224 -3.25 0.13 16.57
CA LEU A 224 -1.98 0.75 16.94
C LEU A 224 -2.15 1.78 18.05
N PHE A 225 -3.04 2.73 17.85
CA PHE A 225 -3.41 3.78 18.80
C PHE A 225 -4.84 4.23 18.50
N PRO A 226 -5.50 5.02 19.38
CA PRO A 226 -6.87 5.48 19.12
C PRO A 226 -6.98 6.17 17.76
N GLY A 227 -7.86 5.67 16.92
CA GLY A 227 -8.13 6.16 15.58
C GLY A 227 -7.25 5.58 14.48
N ALA A 228 -6.36 4.61 14.77
CA ALA A 228 -5.51 3.97 13.78
C ALA A 228 -5.40 2.45 13.94
N ALA A 229 -5.48 1.74 12.84
CA ALA A 229 -5.27 0.30 12.77
C ALA A 229 -4.60 -0.10 11.46
N LEU A 230 -4.02 -1.30 11.44
CA LEU A 230 -3.57 -1.97 10.24
C LEU A 230 -4.53 -3.10 9.89
N MET A 231 -4.91 -3.17 8.63
CA MET A 231 -5.61 -4.30 8.03
C MET A 231 -4.62 -5.10 7.21
N THR A 232 -4.48 -6.36 7.54
CA THR A 232 -3.53 -7.30 6.92
C THR A 232 -4.29 -8.35 6.13
N PHE A 233 -3.79 -8.71 4.96
CA PHE A 233 -4.35 -9.73 4.08
C PHE A 233 -3.32 -10.79 3.75
N ASP A 234 -3.73 -12.03 3.72
CA ASP A 234 -2.95 -13.16 3.22
C ASP A 234 -3.18 -13.26 1.70
N VAL A 235 -2.32 -12.61 0.92
CA VAL A 235 -2.42 -12.57 -0.55
C VAL A 235 -1.10 -13.00 -1.18
N PRO A 236 -1.10 -13.98 -2.09
CA PRO A 236 0.06 -14.32 -2.89
C PRO A 236 0.25 -13.26 -3.98
N ILE A 237 1.49 -12.77 -4.11
CA ILE A 237 1.87 -11.68 -5.00
C ILE A 237 3.05 -12.15 -5.87
N ILE A 238 3.30 -11.48 -6.99
CA ILE A 238 4.47 -11.73 -7.83
C ILE A 238 5.78 -11.66 -7.03
N CYS A 239 6.88 -12.13 -7.59
CA CYS A 239 8.18 -12.21 -6.91
C CYS A 239 8.17 -13.08 -5.64
N ARG A 240 7.20 -14.02 -5.54
CA ARG A 240 7.01 -14.89 -4.38
C ARG A 240 6.80 -14.10 -3.08
N VAL A 241 6.18 -12.95 -3.13
CA VAL A 241 5.80 -12.19 -1.94
C VAL A 241 4.44 -12.69 -1.43
N PHE A 242 4.23 -12.65 -0.12
CA PHE A 242 2.99 -13.07 0.51
C PHE A 242 2.64 -12.14 1.67
N GLY A 243 1.39 -11.71 1.68
CA GLY A 243 0.88 -10.80 2.72
C GLY A 243 1.08 -9.33 2.42
N GLU A 244 0.02 -8.57 2.63
CA GLU A 244 -0.03 -7.13 2.47
C GLU A 244 -0.83 -6.49 3.59
N GLN A 245 -0.45 -5.29 4.01
CA GLN A 245 -1.20 -4.51 5.00
C GLN A 245 -1.30 -3.04 4.61
N ALA A 246 -2.38 -2.40 5.06
CA ALA A 246 -2.63 -0.98 4.85
C ALA A 246 -3.14 -0.33 6.15
N PHE A 247 -2.90 0.98 6.27
CA PHE A 247 -3.44 1.77 7.36
C PHE A 247 -4.90 2.13 7.14
N VAL A 248 -5.67 2.04 8.22
CA VAL A 248 -7.02 2.57 8.33
C VAL A 248 -7.03 3.58 9.47
N PHE A 249 -7.29 4.85 9.14
CA PHE A 249 -7.47 5.92 10.12
C PHE A 249 -8.95 6.31 10.16
N ASN A 250 -9.44 6.62 11.36
CA ASN A 250 -10.78 7.20 11.55
C ASN A 250 -10.63 8.65 11.98
N VAL A 251 -10.82 9.58 11.05
CA VAL A 251 -10.68 11.01 11.27
C VAL A 251 -12.01 11.58 11.72
N LYS A 252 -12.02 12.28 12.87
CA LYS A 252 -13.21 12.91 13.44
C LYS A 252 -13.91 13.78 12.41
N ASP A 253 -15.24 13.70 12.36
CA ASP A 253 -16.14 14.46 11.47
C ASP A 253 -15.93 14.22 9.96
N LYS A 254 -14.92 13.42 9.56
CA LYS A 254 -14.64 13.05 8.16
C LYS A 254 -15.04 11.60 7.85
N GLY A 255 -14.51 10.65 8.59
CA GLY A 255 -14.67 9.21 8.38
C GLY A 255 -13.34 8.51 8.15
N ILE A 256 -13.39 7.38 7.47
CA ILE A 256 -12.22 6.53 7.26
C ILE A 256 -11.30 7.09 6.18
N VAL A 257 -10.00 7.08 6.46
CA VAL A 257 -8.92 7.31 5.49
C VAL A 257 -8.12 6.02 5.36
N LEU A 258 -8.02 5.52 4.13
CA LEU A 258 -7.23 4.34 3.78
C LEU A 258 -5.89 4.79 3.20
N VAL A 259 -4.78 4.28 3.74
CA VAL A 259 -3.43 4.52 3.22
C VAL A 259 -2.76 3.20 2.85
N THR A 260 -2.44 3.03 1.58
CA THR A 260 -1.92 1.78 1.00
C THR A 260 -0.47 1.94 0.54
N GLY A 261 0.26 0.81 0.45
CA GLY A 261 1.48 0.71 -0.35
C GLY A 261 1.14 0.46 -1.81
N CYS A 262 0.67 -0.77 -2.12
CA CYS A 262 0.26 -1.17 -3.47
C CYS A 262 -1.22 -1.51 -3.62
N CYS A 263 -1.85 -2.12 -2.62
CA CYS A 263 -3.25 -2.54 -2.72
C CYS A 263 -3.49 -3.78 -3.63
N HIS A 264 -2.64 -4.82 -3.52
CA HIS A 264 -2.74 -6.03 -4.35
C HIS A 264 -4.04 -6.82 -4.14
N MET A 265 -4.68 -6.70 -2.96
CA MET A 265 -6.02 -7.26 -2.74
C MET A 265 -7.12 -6.55 -3.54
N GLY A 266 -6.79 -5.42 -4.17
CA GLY A 266 -7.74 -4.57 -4.87
C GLY A 266 -8.50 -3.62 -3.92
N ILE A 267 -8.62 -2.37 -4.36
CA ILE A 267 -9.20 -1.28 -3.56
C ILE A 267 -10.63 -1.57 -3.09
N ILE A 268 -11.45 -2.22 -3.91
CA ILE A 268 -12.83 -2.58 -3.54
C ILE A 268 -12.83 -3.60 -2.39
N THR A 269 -11.92 -4.59 -2.41
CA THR A 269 -11.78 -5.55 -1.33
C THR A 269 -11.40 -4.87 -0.01
N TYR A 270 -10.47 -3.89 -0.06
CA TYR A 270 -10.13 -3.09 1.12
C TYR A 270 -11.34 -2.34 1.66
N MET A 271 -12.07 -1.61 0.80
CA MET A 271 -13.25 -0.84 1.21
C MET A 271 -14.35 -1.73 1.79
N GLU A 272 -14.64 -2.87 1.17
CA GLU A 272 -15.63 -3.83 1.68
C GLU A 272 -15.21 -4.46 3.01
N THR A 273 -13.91 -4.75 3.16
CA THR A 273 -13.39 -5.29 4.42
C THR A 273 -13.44 -4.23 5.53
N ILE A 274 -13.11 -2.98 5.24
CA ILE A 274 -13.26 -1.85 6.17
C ILE A 274 -14.71 -1.70 6.59
N ARG A 275 -15.63 -1.69 5.63
CA ARG A 275 -17.07 -1.59 5.89
C ARG A 275 -17.58 -2.71 6.82
N LYS A 276 -17.05 -3.91 6.66
CA LYS A 276 -17.44 -5.08 7.46
C LYS A 276 -16.80 -5.12 8.84
N LYS A 277 -15.53 -4.73 8.95
CA LYS A 277 -14.72 -4.95 10.16
C LYS A 277 -14.51 -3.70 11.02
N ILE A 278 -14.73 -2.49 10.50
CA ILE A 278 -14.45 -1.23 11.20
C ILE A 278 -15.74 -0.47 11.45
N LYS A 279 -15.97 -0.05 12.69
CA LYS A 279 -17.10 0.83 13.04
C LYS A 279 -16.96 2.18 12.35
N GLY A 280 -17.99 2.61 11.62
CA GLY A 280 -17.93 3.78 10.75
C GLY A 280 -17.27 3.52 9.38
N GLY A 281 -16.96 2.26 9.08
CA GLY A 281 -16.29 1.84 7.84
C GLY A 281 -17.15 1.94 6.57
N GLU A 282 -18.44 2.22 6.71
CA GLU A 282 -19.34 2.50 5.60
C GLU A 282 -19.01 3.81 4.89
N LYS A 283 -18.25 4.71 5.51
CA LYS A 283 -17.83 5.99 4.96
C LYS A 283 -16.31 6.04 4.81
N VAL A 284 -15.79 5.63 3.65
CA VAL A 284 -14.39 5.86 3.28
C VAL A 284 -14.29 7.26 2.68
N TYR A 285 -13.74 8.19 3.46
CA TYR A 285 -13.63 9.60 3.08
C TYR A 285 -12.50 9.85 2.08
N ALA A 286 -11.35 9.22 2.30
CA ALA A 286 -10.18 9.42 1.46
C ALA A 286 -9.35 8.15 1.30
N VAL A 287 -8.62 8.09 0.17
CA VAL A 287 -7.63 7.03 -0.13
C VAL A 287 -6.33 7.69 -0.56
N GLN A 288 -5.19 7.20 -0.07
CA GLN A 288 -3.87 7.64 -0.50
C GLN A 288 -2.95 6.45 -0.70
N GLY A 289 -2.15 6.46 -1.78
CA GLY A 289 -1.13 5.46 -2.08
C GLY A 289 -1.28 4.79 -3.44
N GLY A 290 -0.57 3.69 -3.64
CA GLY A 290 -0.69 2.83 -4.81
C GLY A 290 -1.98 2.02 -4.78
N LEU A 291 -2.67 1.91 -5.92
CA LEU A 291 -3.93 1.17 -6.04
C LEU A 291 -3.81 -0.07 -6.94
N HIS A 292 -2.64 -0.31 -7.52
CA HIS A 292 -2.29 -1.47 -8.35
C HIS A 292 -3.35 -1.84 -9.41
N ILE A 293 -3.88 -0.83 -10.11
CA ILE A 293 -4.93 -1.05 -11.12
C ILE A 293 -4.31 -1.35 -12.48
N SER A 294 -3.34 -0.52 -12.89
CA SER A 294 -2.67 -0.64 -14.19
C SER A 294 -1.16 -0.36 -14.04
N PRO A 295 -0.43 -1.16 -13.24
CA PRO A 295 0.96 -0.89 -12.90
C PRO A 295 1.91 -0.95 -14.10
N PHE A 296 1.52 -1.63 -15.17
CA PHE A 296 2.28 -1.76 -16.42
C PHE A 296 1.76 -0.87 -17.55
N GLU A 297 0.86 0.08 -17.24
CA GLU A 297 0.24 1.00 -18.20
C GLU A 297 -0.56 0.29 -19.30
N ASP A 298 -1.05 -0.91 -19.02
CA ASP A 298 -2.01 -1.65 -19.83
C ASP A 298 -3.44 -1.41 -19.30
N TRP A 299 -4.43 -1.59 -20.14
CA TRP A 299 -5.83 -1.41 -19.74
C TRP A 299 -6.67 -2.61 -20.15
N ASP A 300 -7.17 -3.33 -19.17
CA ASP A 300 -8.21 -4.32 -19.38
C ASP A 300 -9.58 -3.62 -19.31
N PRO A 301 -10.48 -3.82 -20.30
CA PRO A 301 -11.83 -3.25 -20.27
C PRO A 301 -12.63 -3.55 -18.97
N GLN A 302 -12.33 -4.63 -18.27
CA GLN A 302 -12.93 -4.95 -16.99
C GLN A 302 -12.61 -3.91 -15.89
N TYR A 303 -11.53 -3.16 -16.03
CA TYR A 303 -11.16 -2.10 -15.09
C TYR A 303 -12.09 -0.87 -15.19
N ASP A 304 -12.84 -0.71 -16.28
CA ASP A 304 -13.90 0.30 -16.35
C ASP A 304 -14.97 0.05 -15.27
N ASP A 305 -15.31 -1.21 -15.00
CA ASP A 305 -16.25 -1.57 -13.93
C ASP A 305 -15.69 -1.26 -12.53
N LEU A 306 -14.38 -1.42 -12.33
CA LEU A 306 -13.72 -1.03 -11.08
C LEU A 306 -13.79 0.48 -10.86
N VAL A 307 -13.51 1.28 -11.89
CA VAL A 307 -13.61 2.75 -11.82
C VAL A 307 -15.04 3.19 -11.51
N LEU A 308 -16.04 2.58 -12.17
CA LEU A 308 -17.45 2.84 -11.88
C LEU A 308 -17.84 2.42 -10.45
N ALA A 309 -17.30 1.32 -9.95
CA ALA A 309 -17.53 0.87 -8.58
C ALA A 309 -16.96 1.87 -7.56
N LEU A 310 -15.74 2.37 -7.78
CA LEU A 310 -15.13 3.40 -6.93
C LEU A 310 -16.00 4.65 -6.81
N ASN A 311 -16.62 5.09 -7.89
CA ASN A 311 -17.51 6.24 -7.88
C ASN A 311 -18.71 6.05 -6.94
N LYS A 312 -19.21 4.81 -6.80
CA LYS A 312 -20.35 4.48 -5.92
C LYS A 312 -20.02 4.55 -4.42
N TYR A 313 -18.74 4.44 -4.04
CA TYR A 313 -18.34 4.55 -2.63
C TYR A 313 -18.33 5.98 -2.11
N GLY A 314 -18.44 6.98 -2.98
CA GLY A 314 -18.54 8.38 -2.57
C GLY A 314 -17.27 8.90 -1.89
N VAL A 315 -16.10 8.35 -2.22
CA VAL A 315 -14.80 8.84 -1.73
C VAL A 315 -14.64 10.31 -2.14
N GLN A 316 -14.18 11.15 -1.22
CA GLN A 316 -14.06 12.59 -1.44
C GLN A 316 -12.66 13.02 -1.91
N HIS A 317 -11.63 12.20 -1.68
CA HIS A 317 -10.25 12.48 -2.07
C HIS A 317 -9.51 11.18 -2.42
N ILE A 318 -8.88 11.15 -3.59
CA ILE A 318 -8.04 10.03 -4.02
C ILE A 318 -6.66 10.58 -4.38
N GLY A 319 -5.68 10.40 -3.49
CA GLY A 319 -4.27 10.70 -3.70
C GLY A 319 -3.55 9.50 -4.32
N ALA A 320 -3.88 9.20 -5.58
CA ALA A 320 -3.29 8.07 -6.30
C ALA A 320 -1.84 8.32 -6.71
N ASN A 321 -1.02 7.27 -6.67
CA ASN A 321 0.37 7.33 -7.12
C ASN A 321 0.95 5.94 -7.38
N HIS A 322 2.29 5.86 -7.53
CA HIS A 322 3.08 4.63 -7.57
C HIS A 322 2.56 3.61 -8.61
N CYS A 323 2.12 2.43 -8.16
CA CYS A 323 1.65 1.33 -9.01
C CYS A 323 0.20 1.47 -9.50
N THR A 324 -0.46 2.63 -9.27
CA THR A 324 -1.84 2.82 -9.75
C THR A 324 -1.91 2.78 -11.28
N GLY A 325 -0.87 3.28 -11.97
CA GLY A 325 -0.84 3.47 -13.42
C GLY A 325 -1.46 4.79 -13.86
N PHE A 326 -0.80 5.50 -14.76
CA PHE A 326 -1.31 6.79 -15.26
C PHE A 326 -2.61 6.63 -16.01
N ILE A 327 -2.73 5.56 -16.82
CA ILE A 327 -3.96 5.26 -17.56
C ILE A 327 -5.14 5.05 -16.61
N ALA A 328 -4.95 4.39 -15.46
CA ALA A 328 -5.99 4.20 -14.47
C ALA A 328 -6.44 5.53 -13.87
N VAL A 329 -5.50 6.43 -13.54
CA VAL A 329 -5.85 7.75 -13.00
C VAL A 329 -6.54 8.62 -14.05
N GLU A 330 -6.14 8.56 -15.32
CA GLU A 330 -6.85 9.25 -16.43
C GLU A 330 -8.29 8.76 -16.55
N LYS A 331 -8.51 7.46 -16.47
CA LYS A 331 -9.86 6.87 -16.47
C LYS A 331 -10.69 7.32 -15.26
N MET A 332 -10.09 7.39 -14.07
CA MET A 332 -10.75 7.94 -12.87
C MET A 332 -11.12 9.42 -13.05
N ILE A 333 -10.22 10.23 -13.63
CA ILE A 333 -10.50 11.64 -13.94
C ILE A 333 -11.65 11.77 -14.93
N ALA A 334 -11.64 10.97 -16.00
CA ALA A 334 -12.72 10.95 -17.00
C ALA A 334 -14.07 10.55 -16.37
N ALA A 335 -14.04 9.64 -15.38
CA ALA A 335 -15.22 9.27 -14.57
C ALA A 335 -15.56 10.27 -13.46
N LYS A 336 -14.88 11.43 -13.41
CA LYS A 336 -15.08 12.51 -12.42
C LYS A 336 -14.82 12.09 -10.97
N LEU A 337 -13.97 11.11 -10.75
CA LEU A 337 -13.50 10.78 -9.40
C LEU A 337 -12.62 11.91 -8.84
N PRO A 338 -12.67 12.16 -7.52
CA PRO A 338 -12.02 13.31 -6.87
C PRO A 338 -10.51 13.10 -6.70
N ILE A 339 -9.76 13.10 -7.80
CA ILE A 339 -8.31 12.93 -7.80
C ILE A 339 -7.62 14.16 -7.22
N VAL A 340 -6.79 13.95 -6.20
CA VAL A 340 -5.90 14.96 -5.65
C VAL A 340 -4.67 15.06 -6.54
N ARG A 341 -4.47 16.22 -7.16
CA ARG A 341 -3.33 16.45 -8.05
C ARG A 341 -2.09 16.82 -7.27
N GLY A 342 -0.93 16.41 -7.78
CA GLY A 342 0.37 16.74 -7.26
C GLY A 342 1.03 17.91 -7.98
N THR A 343 2.30 18.16 -7.64
CA THR A 343 3.06 19.32 -8.10
C THR A 343 4.17 18.99 -9.10
N MET A 344 4.34 17.72 -9.48
CA MET A 344 5.40 17.22 -10.37
C MET A 344 6.83 17.50 -9.87
N LYS A 345 7.01 17.74 -8.57
CA LYS A 345 8.34 17.93 -7.97
C LYS A 345 9.12 16.62 -7.91
N ASN A 346 10.43 16.75 -7.73
CA ASN A 346 11.31 15.66 -7.36
C ASN A 346 11.16 14.40 -8.23
N ARG A 347 11.03 14.58 -9.55
CA ARG A 347 10.89 13.53 -10.56
C ARG A 347 9.54 12.83 -10.65
N THR A 348 8.51 13.28 -9.99
CA THR A 348 7.15 12.85 -10.33
C THR A 348 6.85 13.25 -11.77
N LYS A 349 6.44 12.29 -12.60
CA LYS A 349 6.31 12.48 -14.05
C LYS A 349 5.10 13.29 -14.45
N ARG A 350 4.01 13.20 -13.68
CA ARG A 350 2.72 13.81 -14.03
C ARG A 350 2.00 14.35 -12.80
N ASP A 351 1.31 15.47 -12.97
CA ASP A 351 0.53 16.15 -11.92
C ASP A 351 -0.73 15.37 -11.48
N ILE A 352 -1.13 14.36 -12.25
CA ILE A 352 -2.25 13.48 -11.87
C ILE A 352 -1.91 12.52 -10.73
N TYR A 353 -0.62 12.40 -10.38
CA TYR A 353 -0.17 11.71 -9.19
C TYR A 353 0.05 12.68 -8.04
N LEU A 354 -0.37 12.30 -6.84
CA LEU A 354 0.14 12.89 -5.61
C LEU A 354 1.58 12.41 -5.45
N GLY A 355 2.53 13.26 -5.81
CA GLY A 355 3.90 12.88 -6.11
C GLY A 355 4.90 13.14 -5.00
N ASN A 356 6.18 12.96 -5.33
CA ASN A 356 7.31 13.11 -4.41
C ASN A 356 7.33 14.51 -3.75
N GLY A 357 7.22 14.56 -2.43
CA GLY A 357 7.19 15.78 -1.63
C GLY A 357 5.80 16.42 -1.49
N ASP A 358 4.80 15.92 -2.19
CA ASP A 358 3.43 16.38 -2.03
C ASP A 358 2.82 15.89 -0.72
N THR A 359 1.84 16.63 -0.24
CA THR A 359 1.16 16.33 1.02
C THR A 359 -0.34 16.38 0.84
N MET A 360 -1.03 15.36 1.33
CA MET A 360 -2.48 15.34 1.49
C MET A 360 -2.83 15.50 2.96
N THR A 361 -3.80 16.36 3.27
CA THR A 361 -4.28 16.61 4.63
C THR A 361 -5.78 16.35 4.73
N VAL A 362 -6.19 15.69 5.79
CA VAL A 362 -7.59 15.39 6.12
C VAL A 362 -7.93 15.87 7.52
#